data_6e7d0bb9f3153513e025ec923c301c28
#
_entry.id   6e7d0bb9f3153513e025ec923c301c28
#
_cell.length_a   1.000
_cell.length_b   1.000
_cell.length_c   1.000
_cell.angle_alpha   90.00
_cell.angle_beta   90.00
_cell.angle_gamma   90.00
#
_symmetry.space_group_name_H-M   'P 1'
#
loop_
_entity.id
_entity.type
_entity.pdbx_description
1 polymer ?
#
loop_
_entity_poly.entity_id
_entity_poly.type
_entity_poly.pdbx_seq_one_letter_code
_entity_poly.pdbx_strand_id
1 'polypeptide(L)'
;RANRYIAENKGSVNPLYRNHYHASPPVGWMNDPNGFVQFQGAYHLFYQFHPYDAKWGPMHWGHMKSTDLIHWEDLPVALAPDQAYDRSGCFSGSAIERDGKLYLLYTGVTEANEEGVHHQVQCLAVSEDGVNFEKVQQNPVIPVAALPADASQIDFRDPKVFEHEGMYY
;
A
#
# COMPACT_ATOMS: atom_id res chain seq x y z
N ARG A 1 -9.25 5.25 11.07
CA ARG A 1 -8.88 4.56 12.33
C ARG A 1 -7.37 4.52 12.51
N ALA A 2 -6.59 4.05 11.52
CA ALA A 2 -5.13 3.93 11.59
C ALA A 2 -4.44 5.26 11.93
N ASN A 3 -4.72 6.34 11.19
CA ASN A 3 -4.11 7.65 11.42
C ASN A 3 -4.32 8.20 12.85
N ARG A 4 -5.49 7.95 13.43
CA ARG A 4 -5.76 8.32 14.84
C ARG A 4 -4.88 7.50 15.79
N TYR A 5 -4.81 6.19 15.61
CA TYR A 5 -3.96 5.33 16.42
C TYR A 5 -2.48 5.75 16.36
N ILE A 6 -1.97 6.05 15.16
CA ILE A 6 -0.60 6.54 14.97
C ILE A 6 -0.38 7.84 15.75
N ALA A 7 -1.29 8.81 15.62
CA ALA A 7 -1.19 10.09 16.31
C ALA A 7 -1.16 9.95 17.85
N GLU A 8 -1.95 9.01 18.40
CA GLU A 8 -2.02 8.74 19.83
C GLU A 8 -0.80 7.97 20.37
N ASN A 9 -0.11 7.17 19.51
CA ASN A 9 0.92 6.23 19.98
C ASN A 9 2.35 6.55 19.50
N LYS A 10 2.56 7.43 18.50
CA LYS A 10 3.91 7.75 17.99
C LYS A 10 4.87 8.30 19.07
N GLY A 11 4.36 8.94 20.09
CA GLY A 11 5.14 9.44 21.23
C GLY A 11 5.65 8.35 22.19
N SER A 12 5.14 7.12 22.09
CA SER A 12 5.59 5.98 22.92
C SER A 12 6.84 5.29 22.36
N VAL A 13 7.20 5.55 21.09
CA VAL A 13 8.40 4.98 20.47
C VAL A 13 9.63 5.67 21.03
N ASN A 14 10.56 4.88 21.60
CA ASN A 14 11.78 5.42 22.18
C ASN A 14 12.66 6.07 21.10
N PRO A 15 12.91 7.39 21.15
CA PRO A 15 13.64 8.11 20.11
C PRO A 15 15.09 7.65 19.95
N LEU A 16 15.67 7.01 20.97
CA LEU A 16 17.05 6.49 20.93
C LEU A 16 17.24 5.42 19.84
N TYR A 17 16.19 4.67 19.51
CA TYR A 17 16.23 3.60 18.52
C TYR A 17 15.64 4.02 17.17
N ARG A 18 15.20 5.26 17.02
CA ARG A 18 14.66 5.76 15.77
C ARG A 18 15.77 6.16 14.80
N ASN A 19 15.69 5.69 13.57
CA ASN A 19 16.63 6.06 12.53
C ASN A 19 16.49 7.56 12.16
N HIS A 20 17.60 8.21 11.87
CA HIS A 20 17.61 9.62 11.49
C HIS A 20 17.50 9.85 9.97
N TYR A 21 17.88 8.86 9.16
CA TYR A 21 17.91 8.97 7.71
C TYR A 21 17.41 7.73 6.95
N HIS A 22 17.20 6.61 7.62
CA HIS A 22 16.51 5.46 7.03
C HIS A 22 15.01 5.59 7.23
N ALA A 23 14.25 5.18 6.20
CA ALA A 23 12.80 5.04 6.30
C ALA A 23 12.44 4.08 7.45
N SER A 24 11.61 4.53 8.37
CA SER A 24 11.12 3.72 9.49
C SER A 24 9.68 4.14 9.82
N PRO A 25 8.81 3.20 10.22
CA PRO A 25 7.42 3.52 10.49
C PRO A 25 7.30 4.36 11.77
N PRO A 26 6.26 5.21 11.89
CA PRO A 26 6.03 5.98 13.11
C PRO A 26 5.70 5.12 14.32
N VAL A 27 5.10 3.94 14.11
CA VAL A 27 4.73 2.92 15.11
C VAL A 27 4.63 1.55 14.44
N GLY A 28 4.48 0.48 15.19
CA GLY A 28 4.04 -0.83 14.72
C GLY A 28 5.05 -1.58 13.86
N TRP A 29 4.56 -2.29 12.84
CA TRP A 29 5.32 -3.19 11.97
C TRP A 29 5.47 -2.61 10.56
N MET A 30 6.64 -2.78 9.96
CA MET A 30 6.96 -2.43 8.57
C MET A 30 7.70 -3.59 7.90
N ASN A 31 7.36 -3.87 6.63
CA ASN A 31 8.13 -4.77 5.77
C ASN A 31 8.29 -4.17 4.36
N ASP A 32 7.83 -4.82 3.29
CA ASP A 32 8.12 -4.49 1.90
C ASP A 32 7.94 -3.01 1.55
N PRO A 33 8.93 -2.38 0.90
CA PRO A 33 8.72 -1.09 0.25
C PRO A 33 7.80 -1.28 -0.97
N ASN A 34 6.86 -0.37 -1.14
CA ASN A 34 5.89 -0.38 -2.22
C ASN A 34 5.90 0.95 -2.98
N GLY A 35 5.51 0.92 -4.24
CA GLY A 35 5.10 2.11 -4.98
C GLY A 35 6.09 3.27 -4.96
N PHE A 36 7.40 3.02 -4.89
CA PHE A 36 8.39 4.09 -4.93
C PHE A 36 8.29 4.87 -6.24
N VAL A 37 7.99 6.17 -6.15
CA VAL A 37 7.68 7.01 -7.31
C VAL A 37 7.99 8.48 -7.03
N GLN A 38 8.32 9.24 -8.07
CA GLN A 38 8.40 10.69 -8.00
C GLN A 38 7.06 11.30 -8.44
N PHE A 39 6.51 12.19 -7.62
CA PHE A 39 5.25 12.88 -7.90
C PHE A 39 5.29 14.31 -7.33
N GLN A 40 4.89 15.30 -8.13
CA GLN A 40 4.82 16.72 -7.76
C GLN A 40 6.09 17.25 -7.07
N GLY A 41 7.28 16.83 -7.57
CA GLY A 41 8.58 17.29 -7.07
C GLY A 41 9.08 16.63 -5.79
N ALA A 42 8.39 15.61 -5.28
CA ALA A 42 8.81 14.80 -4.15
C ALA A 42 8.89 13.32 -4.51
N TYR A 43 9.71 12.57 -3.79
CA TYR A 43 9.76 11.10 -3.82
C TYR A 43 8.74 10.59 -2.80
N HIS A 44 7.87 9.71 -3.24
CA HIS A 44 6.90 9.02 -2.40
C HIS A 44 7.33 7.57 -2.21
N LEU A 45 7.36 7.12 -0.97
CA LEU A 45 7.61 5.74 -0.59
C LEU A 45 6.41 5.24 0.19
N PHE A 46 5.83 4.17 -0.31
CA PHE A 46 4.81 3.40 0.41
C PHE A 46 5.46 2.14 0.98
N TYR A 47 4.83 1.50 1.93
CA TYR A 47 5.35 0.29 2.55
C TYR A 47 4.24 -0.53 3.20
N GLN A 48 4.44 -1.84 3.28
CA GLN A 48 3.59 -2.71 4.05
C GLN A 48 3.64 -2.32 5.52
N PHE A 49 2.47 -2.11 6.13
CA PHE A 49 2.36 -1.49 7.43
C PHE A 49 1.24 -2.09 8.28
N HIS A 50 1.58 -2.53 9.49
CA HIS A 50 0.59 -2.85 10.51
C HIS A 50 0.72 -1.87 11.67
N PRO A 51 -0.16 -0.87 11.80
CA PRO A 51 0.01 0.20 12.78
C PRO A 51 -0.23 -0.21 14.24
N TYR A 52 -0.96 -1.31 14.48
CA TYR A 52 -1.52 -1.61 15.78
C TYR A 52 -0.66 -2.52 16.67
N ASP A 53 0.35 -3.18 16.14
CA ASP A 53 1.26 -4.06 16.86
C ASP A 53 2.63 -4.07 16.17
N ALA A 54 3.70 -4.41 16.92
CA ALA A 54 5.05 -4.66 16.41
C ALA A 54 5.19 -6.05 15.78
N LYS A 55 4.08 -6.65 15.33
CA LYS A 55 4.00 -7.94 14.64
C LYS A 55 3.23 -7.79 13.35
N TRP A 56 3.47 -8.71 12.43
CA TRP A 56 2.69 -8.81 11.21
C TRP A 56 1.19 -8.96 11.51
N GLY A 57 0.35 -8.30 10.75
CA GLY A 57 -1.11 -8.31 10.90
C GLY A 57 -1.78 -7.81 9.62
N PRO A 58 -3.08 -7.50 9.61
CA PRO A 58 -3.75 -6.99 8.41
C PRO A 58 -3.05 -5.75 7.87
N MET A 59 -2.42 -5.91 6.70
CA MET A 59 -1.55 -4.90 6.11
C MET A 59 -2.33 -3.70 5.61
N HIS A 60 -1.79 -2.53 5.94
CA HIS A 60 -2.08 -1.24 5.36
C HIS A 60 -0.93 -0.84 4.44
N TRP A 61 -1.07 0.20 3.65
CA TRP A 61 0.06 0.91 3.08
C TRP A 61 0.37 2.14 3.92
N GLY A 62 1.49 2.10 4.64
CA GLY A 62 2.11 3.29 5.22
C GLY A 62 2.64 4.17 4.10
N HIS A 63 2.88 5.45 4.38
CA HIS A 63 3.27 6.42 3.38
C HIS A 63 4.20 7.47 3.97
N MET A 64 5.25 7.77 3.24
CA MET A 64 6.16 8.87 3.53
C MET A 64 6.64 9.55 2.25
N LYS A 65 7.07 10.80 2.35
CA LYS A 65 7.67 11.54 1.24
C LYS A 65 9.00 12.16 1.61
N SER A 66 9.83 12.44 0.60
CA SER A 66 11.12 13.11 0.73
C SER A 66 11.40 13.95 -0.51
N THR A 67 12.16 15.04 -0.35
CA THR A 67 12.70 15.83 -1.46
C THR A 67 14.17 15.52 -1.74
N ASP A 68 14.84 14.80 -0.84
CA ASP A 68 16.30 14.54 -0.88
C ASP A 68 16.69 13.07 -0.68
N LEU A 69 15.70 12.17 -0.45
CA LEU A 69 15.87 10.73 -0.17
C LEU A 69 16.58 10.41 1.17
N ILE A 70 16.85 11.43 1.97
CA ILE A 70 17.53 11.31 3.27
C ILE A 70 16.54 11.63 4.39
N HIS A 71 15.84 12.76 4.27
CA HIS A 71 14.86 13.20 5.25
C HIS A 71 13.46 12.84 4.79
N TRP A 72 12.77 12.04 5.59
CA TRP A 72 11.44 11.52 5.29
C TRP A 72 10.39 12.12 6.20
N GLU A 73 9.28 12.56 5.61
CA GLU A 73 8.09 13.05 6.30
C GLU A 73 7.00 11.97 6.28
N ASP A 74 6.52 11.58 7.45
CA ASP A 74 5.37 10.66 7.56
C ASP A 74 4.10 11.33 7.06
N LEU A 75 3.38 10.64 6.17
CA LEU A 75 2.08 11.04 5.65
C LEU A 75 0.96 10.14 6.22
N PRO A 76 -0.31 10.51 6.04
CA PRO A 76 -1.42 9.62 6.37
C PRO A 76 -1.30 8.27 5.68
N VAL A 77 -1.82 7.22 6.31
CA VAL A 77 -1.93 5.88 5.72
C VAL A 77 -2.64 5.98 4.37
N ALA A 78 -1.99 5.50 3.30
CA ALA A 78 -2.52 5.58 1.95
C ALA A 78 -3.66 4.57 1.71
N LEU A 79 -3.50 3.32 2.16
CA LEU A 79 -4.49 2.25 2.00
C LEU A 79 -4.73 1.54 3.34
N ALA A 80 -6.00 1.27 3.63
CA ALA A 80 -6.43 0.48 4.77
C ALA A 80 -7.33 -0.67 4.31
N PRO A 81 -7.30 -1.85 4.95
CA PRO A 81 -8.13 -3.00 4.59
C PRO A 81 -9.57 -2.81 5.06
N ASP A 82 -10.37 -2.06 4.31
CA ASP A 82 -11.72 -1.61 4.68
C ASP A 82 -12.82 -2.06 3.70
N GLN A 83 -12.44 -2.74 2.60
CA GLN A 83 -13.37 -3.26 1.60
C GLN A 83 -13.42 -4.80 1.64
N ALA A 84 -14.48 -5.41 1.13
CA ALA A 84 -14.60 -6.87 1.10
C ALA A 84 -13.46 -7.56 0.34
N TYR A 85 -12.95 -6.93 -0.72
CA TYR A 85 -11.88 -7.47 -1.56
C TYR A 85 -10.47 -7.31 -0.95
N ASP A 86 -10.31 -6.55 0.13
CA ASP A 86 -9.02 -6.35 0.81
C ASP A 86 -9.11 -6.47 2.34
N ARG A 87 -10.17 -7.05 2.86
CA ARG A 87 -10.46 -7.13 4.31
C ARG A 87 -9.35 -7.77 5.12
N SER A 88 -8.63 -8.73 4.55
CA SER A 88 -7.50 -9.40 5.20
C SER A 88 -6.17 -8.71 4.99
N GLY A 89 -6.09 -7.71 4.12
CA GLY A 89 -4.91 -6.88 3.92
C GLY A 89 -4.84 -6.22 2.56
N CYS A 90 -4.22 -5.05 2.53
CA CYS A 90 -3.72 -4.40 1.31
C CYS A 90 -2.26 -4.84 1.14
N PHE A 91 -2.00 -5.88 0.31
CA PHE A 91 -0.67 -6.41 0.08
C PHE A 91 0.10 -5.59 -0.95
N SER A 92 1.35 -5.98 -1.19
CA SER A 92 2.32 -5.23 -1.98
C SER A 92 1.88 -4.97 -3.42
N GLY A 93 2.49 -3.98 -4.03
CA GLY A 93 2.22 -3.54 -5.37
C GLY A 93 3.11 -2.37 -5.79
N SER A 94 2.67 -1.58 -6.75
CA SER A 94 3.45 -0.51 -7.36
C SER A 94 2.64 0.78 -7.53
N ALA A 95 3.35 1.87 -7.86
CA ALA A 95 2.75 3.15 -8.18
C ALA A 95 3.18 3.63 -9.57
N ILE A 96 2.35 4.45 -10.18
CA ILE A 96 2.67 5.15 -11.42
C ILE A 96 1.96 6.51 -11.47
N GLU A 97 2.66 7.53 -11.96
CA GLU A 97 2.04 8.81 -12.28
C GLU A 97 1.45 8.74 -13.70
N ARG A 98 0.25 9.27 -13.87
CA ARG A 98 -0.39 9.45 -15.17
C ARG A 98 -1.32 10.67 -15.15
N ASP A 99 -1.18 11.54 -16.11
CA ASP A 99 -2.04 12.71 -16.33
C ASP A 99 -2.20 13.58 -15.05
N GLY A 100 -1.09 13.76 -14.31
CA GLY A 100 -1.06 14.54 -13.08
C GLY A 100 -1.71 13.88 -11.86
N LYS A 101 -2.02 12.58 -11.93
CA LYS A 101 -2.55 11.78 -10.84
C LYS A 101 -1.60 10.64 -10.49
N LEU A 102 -1.59 10.29 -9.22
CA LEU A 102 -0.82 9.16 -8.69
C LEU A 102 -1.73 7.95 -8.51
N TYR A 103 -1.39 6.85 -9.17
CA TYR A 103 -2.12 5.58 -9.10
C TYR A 103 -1.32 4.55 -8.31
N LEU A 104 -2.01 3.84 -7.42
CA LEU A 104 -1.48 2.68 -6.70
C LEU A 104 -2.19 1.43 -7.18
N LEU A 105 -1.42 0.52 -7.81
CA LEU A 105 -1.90 -0.82 -8.14
C LEU A 105 -1.42 -1.77 -7.04
N TYR A 106 -2.35 -2.41 -6.31
CA TYR A 106 -2.04 -3.20 -5.12
C TYR A 106 -2.82 -4.50 -5.08
N THR A 107 -2.36 -5.43 -4.28
CA THR A 107 -3.05 -6.71 -4.05
C THR A 107 -4.04 -6.57 -2.91
N GLY A 108 -5.32 -6.79 -3.18
CA GLY A 108 -6.34 -6.98 -2.17
C GLY A 108 -6.40 -8.44 -1.74
N VAL A 109 -6.43 -8.70 -0.44
CA VAL A 109 -6.60 -10.05 0.12
C VAL A 109 -8.00 -10.16 0.72
N THR A 110 -8.83 -11.03 0.15
CA THR A 110 -10.21 -11.22 0.59
C THR A 110 -10.30 -11.84 1.98
N GLU A 111 -11.44 -11.78 2.62
CA GLU A 111 -11.71 -12.68 3.76
C GLU A 111 -11.59 -14.13 3.33
N ALA A 112 -11.27 -15.00 4.28
CA ALA A 112 -11.29 -16.45 4.04
C ALA A 112 -12.69 -16.90 3.64
N ASN A 113 -12.77 -17.77 2.64
CA ASN A 113 -14.02 -18.47 2.30
C ASN A 113 -14.34 -19.57 3.34
N GLU A 114 -15.39 -20.33 3.13
CA GLU A 114 -15.81 -21.42 4.04
C GLU A 114 -14.74 -22.52 4.22
N GLU A 115 -13.82 -22.63 3.27
CA GLU A 115 -12.69 -23.57 3.30
C GLU A 115 -11.45 -22.98 3.97
N GLY A 116 -11.51 -21.73 4.45
CA GLY A 116 -10.39 -21.01 5.06
C GLY A 116 -9.39 -20.43 4.04
N VAL A 117 -9.76 -20.35 2.77
CA VAL A 117 -8.90 -19.85 1.69
C VAL A 117 -9.12 -18.35 1.47
N HIS A 118 -8.02 -17.59 1.44
CA HIS A 118 -8.00 -16.20 1.02
C HIS A 118 -7.62 -16.11 -0.45
N HIS A 119 -8.40 -15.39 -1.22
CA HIS A 119 -8.04 -15.09 -2.61
C HIS A 119 -7.27 -13.77 -2.70
N GLN A 120 -6.43 -13.65 -3.71
CA GLN A 120 -5.70 -12.45 -4.03
C GLN A 120 -6.20 -11.87 -5.34
N VAL A 121 -6.47 -10.57 -5.35
CA VAL A 121 -7.04 -9.82 -6.47
C VAL A 121 -6.28 -8.52 -6.67
N GLN A 122 -6.27 -7.98 -7.89
CA GLN A 122 -5.59 -6.71 -8.11
C GLN A 122 -6.56 -5.55 -8.02
N CYS A 123 -6.16 -4.53 -7.29
CA CYS A 123 -6.95 -3.37 -6.94
C CYS A 123 -6.22 -2.07 -7.31
N LEU A 124 -6.99 -1.01 -7.52
CA LEU A 124 -6.48 0.30 -7.90
C LEU A 124 -6.99 1.37 -6.93
N ALA A 125 -6.09 2.28 -6.56
CA ALA A 125 -6.44 3.53 -5.88
C ALA A 125 -5.79 4.71 -6.60
N VAL A 126 -6.39 5.90 -6.48
CA VAL A 126 -5.93 7.11 -7.17
C VAL A 126 -5.91 8.30 -6.23
N SER A 127 -4.95 9.19 -6.45
CA SER A 127 -4.81 10.46 -5.74
C SER A 127 -4.48 11.59 -6.71
N GLU A 128 -5.04 12.76 -6.49
CA GLU A 128 -4.71 13.99 -7.21
C GLU A 128 -3.63 14.82 -6.48
N ASP A 129 -3.55 14.67 -5.16
CA ASP A 129 -2.64 15.43 -4.29
C ASP A 129 -1.43 14.62 -3.79
N GLY A 130 -1.38 13.32 -4.12
CA GLY A 130 -0.34 12.40 -3.66
C GLY A 130 -0.44 12.04 -2.17
N VAL A 131 -1.48 12.47 -1.45
CA VAL A 131 -1.67 12.25 -0.01
C VAL A 131 -2.93 11.48 0.30
N ASN A 132 -4.04 11.89 -0.30
CA ASN A 132 -5.36 11.29 -0.11
C ASN A 132 -5.66 10.33 -1.26
N PHE A 133 -5.82 9.05 -0.98
CA PHE A 133 -6.08 8.02 -1.98
C PHE A 133 -7.51 7.52 -1.89
N GLU A 134 -8.16 7.42 -3.04
CA GLU A 134 -9.50 6.87 -3.19
C GLU A 134 -9.42 5.55 -3.96
N LYS A 135 -9.98 4.48 -3.39
CA LYS A 135 -10.13 3.19 -4.07
C LYS A 135 -11.18 3.31 -5.17
N VAL A 136 -10.84 2.88 -6.39
CA VAL A 136 -11.78 2.99 -7.51
C VAL A 136 -12.99 2.06 -7.31
N GLN A 137 -14.16 2.49 -7.81
CA GLN A 137 -15.41 1.74 -7.65
C GLN A 137 -15.39 0.38 -8.39
N GLN A 138 -14.55 0.26 -9.43
CA GLN A 138 -14.43 -0.96 -10.23
C GLN A 138 -13.56 -2.03 -9.60
N ASN A 139 -13.04 -1.81 -8.37
CA ASN A 139 -12.25 -2.82 -7.68
C ASN A 139 -13.06 -4.11 -7.35
N PRO A 140 -12.43 -5.29 -7.48
CA PRO A 140 -11.06 -5.49 -8.00
C PRO A 140 -10.98 -5.30 -9.51
N VAL A 141 -9.96 -4.59 -9.99
CA VAL A 141 -9.75 -4.35 -11.45
C VAL A 141 -9.31 -5.62 -12.18
N ILE A 142 -8.66 -6.56 -11.47
CA ILE A 142 -8.41 -7.92 -11.96
C ILE A 142 -8.94 -8.90 -10.89
N PRO A 143 -10.17 -9.40 -11.06
CA PRO A 143 -10.75 -10.37 -10.14
C PRO A 143 -10.21 -11.78 -10.41
N VAL A 144 -10.38 -12.68 -9.45
CA VAL A 144 -10.01 -14.11 -9.58
C VAL A 144 -10.53 -14.74 -10.87
N ALA A 145 -11.75 -14.41 -11.27
CA ALA A 145 -12.39 -14.96 -12.47
C ALA A 145 -11.71 -14.55 -13.79
N ALA A 146 -10.84 -13.55 -13.76
CA ALA A 146 -10.05 -13.12 -14.93
C ALA A 146 -8.75 -13.92 -15.10
N LEU A 147 -8.37 -14.75 -14.13
CA LEU A 147 -7.16 -15.54 -14.17
C LEU A 147 -7.33 -16.75 -15.11
N PRO A 148 -6.25 -17.16 -15.81
CA PRO A 148 -6.21 -18.45 -16.50
C PRO A 148 -6.53 -19.62 -15.55
N ALA A 149 -7.13 -20.69 -16.07
CA ALA A 149 -7.59 -21.80 -15.25
C ALA A 149 -6.47 -22.56 -14.50
N ASP A 150 -5.23 -22.45 -14.97
CA ASP A 150 -4.02 -23.04 -14.38
C ASP A 150 -3.24 -22.07 -13.49
N ALA A 151 -3.71 -20.82 -13.32
CA ALA A 151 -3.06 -19.84 -12.46
C ALA A 151 -3.46 -20.03 -10.98
N SER A 152 -2.53 -19.77 -10.08
CA SER A 152 -2.82 -19.74 -8.64
C SER A 152 -3.76 -18.58 -8.29
N GLN A 153 -4.83 -18.87 -7.56
CA GLN A 153 -5.76 -17.87 -7.07
C GLN A 153 -5.38 -17.33 -5.68
N ILE A 154 -4.44 -18.00 -5.01
CA ILE A 154 -3.96 -17.66 -3.66
C ILE A 154 -2.55 -17.07 -3.66
N ASP A 155 -1.88 -17.06 -4.82
CA ASP A 155 -0.52 -16.51 -5.01
C ASP A 155 -0.49 -15.56 -6.22
N PHE A 156 -1.53 -14.74 -6.36
CA PHE A 156 -1.65 -13.73 -7.41
C PHE A 156 -1.48 -12.33 -6.80
N ARG A 157 -0.22 -11.92 -6.58
CA ARG A 157 0.11 -10.69 -5.85
C ARG A 157 1.28 -9.92 -6.45
N ASP A 158 1.55 -8.75 -5.86
CA ASP A 158 2.70 -7.88 -6.12
C ASP A 158 2.71 -7.33 -7.56
N PRO A 159 1.61 -6.69 -8.03
CA PRO A 159 1.54 -6.19 -9.40
C PRO A 159 2.56 -5.08 -9.64
N LYS A 160 3.27 -5.16 -10.75
CA LYS A 160 4.14 -4.10 -11.25
C LYS A 160 3.54 -3.45 -12.47
N VAL A 161 3.13 -2.19 -12.34
CA VAL A 161 2.73 -1.37 -13.48
C VAL A 161 3.93 -0.59 -14.02
N PHE A 162 4.05 -0.50 -15.34
CA PHE A 162 5.01 0.36 -16.04
C PHE A 162 4.43 0.82 -17.37
N GLU A 163 4.96 1.93 -17.89
CA GLU A 163 4.64 2.44 -19.21
C GLU A 163 5.74 2.06 -20.20
N HIS A 164 5.33 1.66 -21.40
CA HIS A 164 6.22 1.46 -22.52
C HIS A 164 5.50 1.84 -23.81
N GLU A 165 6.09 2.75 -24.61
CA GLU A 165 5.54 3.24 -25.88
C GLU A 165 4.08 3.75 -25.79
N GLY A 166 3.74 4.43 -24.70
CA GLY A 166 2.39 4.97 -24.45
C GLY A 166 1.35 3.94 -24.02
N MET A 167 1.76 2.71 -23.78
CA MET A 167 0.92 1.63 -23.26
C MET A 167 1.29 1.28 -21.82
N TYR A 168 0.31 0.87 -21.03
CA TYR A 168 0.51 0.41 -19.65
C TYR A 168 0.43 -1.11 -19.58
N TYR A 169 1.37 -1.67 -18.87
CA TYR A 169 1.51 -3.12 -18.67
C TYR A 169 1.54 -3.47 -17.20
#